data_14cf91433b3e506b5e6ec7c3795c92a0
#
_entry.id   14cf91433b3e506b5e6ec7c3795c92a0
#
_cell.length_a   1.000
_cell.length_b   1.000
_cell.length_c   1.000
_cell.angle_alpha   90.00
_cell.angle_beta   90.00
_cell.angle_gamma   90.00
#
_symmetry.space_group_name_H-M   'P 1'
#
loop_
_entity.id
_entity.type
_entity.pdbx_description
1 polymer ?
#
loop_
_entity_poly.entity_id
_entity_poly.type
_entity_poly.pdbx_seq_one_letter_code
_entity_poly.pdbx_strand_id
1 'polypeptide(L)'
;IKFQFRNLDSFIHKSELSNKENKYVQRFKSTRLSFKNFDILKKYVNKHSMLSSCTPFDEDSIGIIEKMKFDILKIASVSSNDWSLLERCSQNKIPKIISTGGRTLEEIDKIVSFFSKKNQQFAIIHCIAIYPSPRDTLQLNVISDFKKRYPGIPIGWSTHEDPLDLLPSTIAYSSGARVFEKHIGINSKKYKLNNYSTTPEQF
;
A
#
# COMPACT_ATOMS: atom_id res chain seq x y z
N ILE A 1 0.99 -5.05 -10.21
CA ILE A 1 2.07 -5.29 -9.22
C ILE A 1 2.41 -3.99 -8.50
N LYS A 2 2.56 -4.05 -7.15
CA LYS A 2 2.86 -2.89 -6.33
C LYS A 2 4.31 -2.88 -5.85
N PHE A 3 4.98 -1.75 -6.05
CA PHE A 3 6.32 -1.44 -5.54
C PHE A 3 6.25 -0.46 -4.36
N GLN A 4 7.36 -0.30 -3.66
CA GLN A 4 7.52 0.71 -2.61
C GLN A 4 8.73 1.58 -2.93
N PHE A 5 8.57 2.89 -2.79
CA PHE A 5 9.62 3.84 -3.10
C PHE A 5 9.90 4.74 -1.88
N ARG A 6 11.18 4.92 -1.58
CA ARG A 6 11.67 5.84 -0.55
C ARG A 6 12.92 6.54 -1.05
N ASN A 7 12.99 7.84 -0.90
CA ASN A 7 14.25 8.55 -1.02
C ASN A 7 15.03 8.36 0.28
N LEU A 8 15.88 7.33 0.35
CA LEU A 8 16.57 6.98 1.60
C LEU A 8 17.49 8.09 2.12
N ASP A 9 17.93 8.98 1.25
CA ASP A 9 18.85 10.05 1.61
C ASP A 9 18.14 11.17 2.42
N SER A 10 16.83 11.35 2.23
CA SER A 10 15.97 12.24 3.03
C SER A 10 15.09 11.50 4.04
N PHE A 11 14.69 10.26 3.76
CA PHE A 11 13.78 9.47 4.58
C PHE A 11 14.40 8.97 5.89
N ILE A 12 15.69 8.60 5.88
CA ILE A 12 16.39 8.13 7.08
C ILE A 12 17.03 9.33 7.79
N HIS A 13 16.64 9.57 9.04
CA HIS A 13 17.26 10.62 9.83
C HIS A 13 18.78 10.42 9.94
N LYS A 14 19.55 11.51 9.88
CA LYS A 14 21.03 11.46 9.81
C LYS A 14 21.66 10.69 10.97
N SER A 15 21.11 10.82 12.20
CA SER A 15 21.58 10.09 13.37
C SER A 15 21.44 8.57 13.26
N GLU A 16 20.47 8.09 12.44
CA GLU A 16 20.20 6.66 12.27
C GLU A 16 21.01 6.03 11.12
N LEU A 17 21.65 6.83 10.29
CA LEU A 17 22.39 6.32 9.12
C LEU A 17 23.51 5.34 9.49
N SER A 18 24.15 5.52 10.64
CA SER A 18 25.22 4.65 11.15
C SER A 18 24.73 3.58 12.12
N ASN A 19 23.46 3.61 12.53
CA ASN A 19 22.88 2.69 13.50
C ASN A 19 22.72 1.29 12.89
N LYS A 20 23.64 0.38 13.25
CA LYS A 20 23.64 -1.01 12.77
C LYS A 20 22.59 -1.88 13.47
N GLU A 21 22.09 -1.47 14.62
CA GLU A 21 21.09 -2.22 15.39
C GLU A 21 19.66 -1.96 14.91
N ASN A 22 19.44 -0.84 14.23
CA ASN A 22 18.13 -0.52 13.66
C ASN A 22 17.87 -1.40 12.43
N LYS A 23 17.16 -2.51 12.66
CA LYS A 23 16.82 -3.51 11.63
C LYS A 23 16.06 -2.92 10.41
N TYR A 24 15.26 -1.87 10.61
CA TYR A 24 14.52 -1.22 9.53
C TYR A 24 15.46 -0.44 8.62
N VAL A 25 16.37 0.34 9.18
CA VAL A 25 17.40 1.06 8.41
C VAL A 25 18.26 0.10 7.61
N GLN A 26 18.74 -0.99 8.26
CA GLN A 26 19.54 -2.02 7.58
C GLN A 26 18.74 -2.67 6.43
N ARG A 27 17.48 -3.01 6.67
CA ARG A 27 16.60 -3.57 5.63
C ARG A 27 16.42 -2.61 4.45
N PHE A 28 16.11 -1.34 4.71
CA PHE A 28 15.93 -0.34 3.64
C PHE A 28 17.19 -0.18 2.80
N LYS A 29 18.36 -0.11 3.44
CA LYS A 29 19.65 0.00 2.74
C LYS A 29 19.95 -1.25 1.90
N SER A 30 19.78 -2.44 2.48
CA SER A 30 20.10 -3.71 1.81
C SER A 30 19.16 -4.07 0.66
N THR A 31 17.93 -3.50 0.66
CA THR A 31 16.93 -3.74 -0.37
C THR A 31 16.73 -2.55 -1.32
N ARG A 32 17.57 -1.51 -1.21
CA ARG A 32 17.51 -0.35 -2.10
C ARG A 32 17.73 -0.76 -3.55
N LEU A 33 16.82 -0.35 -4.40
CA LEU A 33 16.95 -0.50 -5.85
C LEU A 33 17.26 0.85 -6.50
N SER A 34 18.05 0.83 -7.57
CA SER A 34 18.27 2.01 -8.38
C SER A 34 17.02 2.36 -9.22
N PHE A 35 16.89 3.62 -9.64
CA PHE A 35 15.83 4.04 -10.56
C PHE A 35 15.80 3.20 -11.84
N LYS A 36 16.96 2.86 -12.37
CA LYS A 36 17.09 1.98 -13.55
C LYS A 36 16.46 0.61 -13.30
N ASN A 37 16.69 0.03 -12.12
CA ASN A 37 16.09 -1.27 -11.76
C ASN A 37 14.57 -1.17 -11.60
N PHE A 38 14.05 -0.11 -10.98
CA PHE A 38 12.60 0.13 -10.92
C PHE A 38 11.98 0.27 -12.32
N ASP A 39 12.63 0.98 -13.22
CA ASP A 39 12.16 1.14 -14.61
C ASP A 39 12.12 -0.20 -15.35
N ILE A 40 13.16 -1.04 -15.21
CA ILE A 40 13.20 -2.38 -15.77
C ILE A 40 12.03 -3.23 -15.24
N LEU A 41 11.84 -3.25 -13.92
CA LEU A 41 10.77 -4.02 -13.28
C LEU A 41 9.39 -3.52 -13.72
N LYS A 42 9.18 -2.21 -13.76
CA LYS A 42 7.92 -1.63 -14.23
C LYS A 42 7.62 -2.00 -15.68
N LYS A 43 8.62 -1.87 -16.58
CA LYS A 43 8.48 -2.29 -17.98
C LYS A 43 8.14 -3.77 -18.10
N TYR A 44 8.72 -4.61 -17.26
CA TYR A 44 8.41 -6.03 -17.22
C TYR A 44 6.96 -6.29 -16.79
N VAL A 45 6.48 -5.63 -15.76
CA VAL A 45 5.07 -5.68 -15.32
C VAL A 45 4.13 -5.31 -16.46
N ASN A 46 4.39 -4.17 -17.12
CA ASN A 46 3.55 -3.68 -18.20
C ASN A 46 3.59 -4.59 -19.44
N LYS A 47 4.74 -5.22 -19.73
CA LYS A 47 4.87 -6.22 -20.81
C LYS A 47 3.94 -7.42 -20.61
N HIS A 48 3.62 -7.76 -19.37
CA HIS A 48 2.68 -8.83 -19.03
C HIS A 48 1.22 -8.34 -18.86
N SER A 49 0.90 -7.19 -19.43
CA SER A 49 -0.46 -6.58 -19.38
C SER A 49 -0.97 -6.33 -17.97
N MET A 50 -0.07 -6.16 -17.00
CA MET A 50 -0.39 -5.83 -15.62
C MET A 50 -0.18 -4.34 -15.34
N LEU A 51 -1.03 -3.75 -14.50
CA LEU A 51 -0.84 -2.39 -14.01
C LEU A 51 0.27 -2.34 -12.95
N SER A 52 1.04 -1.27 -13.01
CA SER A 52 2.11 -0.96 -12.05
C SER A 52 1.59 0.01 -11.00
N SER A 53 1.76 -0.34 -9.72
CA SER A 53 1.44 0.53 -8.59
C SER A 53 2.69 0.84 -7.79
N CYS A 54 2.76 2.02 -7.17
CA CYS A 54 3.87 2.35 -6.28
C CYS A 54 3.39 3.09 -5.03
N THR A 55 3.97 2.73 -3.88
CA THR A 55 3.76 3.43 -2.61
C THR A 55 4.90 4.42 -2.40
N PRO A 56 4.66 5.75 -2.42
CA PRO A 56 5.61 6.72 -1.91
C PRO A 56 5.58 6.77 -0.38
N PHE A 57 6.72 7.05 0.24
CA PHE A 57 6.83 7.28 1.67
C PHE A 57 7.40 8.66 2.00
N ASP A 58 7.62 9.48 0.98
CA ASP A 58 8.08 10.87 1.04
C ASP A 58 7.62 11.62 -0.22
N GLU A 59 7.60 12.95 -0.17
CA GLU A 59 7.11 13.80 -1.26
C GLU A 59 8.00 13.72 -2.51
N ASP A 60 9.33 13.58 -2.34
CA ASP A 60 10.28 13.45 -3.46
C ASP A 60 9.98 12.21 -4.29
N SER A 61 9.62 11.11 -3.61
CA SER A 61 9.25 9.84 -4.25
C SER A 61 8.06 9.98 -5.20
N ILE A 62 7.10 10.88 -4.91
CA ILE A 62 5.94 11.11 -5.78
C ILE A 62 6.39 11.67 -7.13
N GLY A 63 7.30 12.65 -7.14
CA GLY A 63 7.83 13.22 -8.39
C GLY A 63 8.53 12.18 -9.27
N ILE A 64 9.18 11.20 -8.66
CA ILE A 64 9.83 10.10 -9.37
C ILE A 64 8.79 9.12 -9.93
N ILE A 65 7.77 8.77 -9.14
CA ILE A 65 6.66 7.91 -9.57
C ILE A 65 5.92 8.50 -10.75
N GLU A 66 5.70 9.83 -10.74
CA GLU A 66 5.11 10.58 -11.87
C GLU A 66 5.97 10.49 -13.12
N LYS A 67 7.28 10.79 -13.02
CA LYS A 67 8.23 10.70 -14.12
C LYS A 67 8.31 9.30 -14.71
N MET A 68 8.25 8.29 -13.87
CA MET A 68 8.24 6.89 -14.28
C MET A 68 6.89 6.42 -14.82
N LYS A 69 5.83 7.25 -14.74
CA LYS A 69 4.47 6.96 -15.25
C LYS A 69 3.89 5.68 -14.66
N PHE A 70 3.91 5.54 -13.34
CA PHE A 70 3.17 4.48 -12.67
C PHE A 70 1.66 4.67 -12.85
N ASP A 71 0.93 3.55 -12.95
CA ASP A 71 -0.50 3.58 -13.25
C ASP A 71 -1.35 3.90 -12.02
N ILE A 72 -0.88 3.54 -10.82
CA ILE A 72 -1.61 3.71 -9.56
C ILE A 72 -0.66 4.17 -8.45
N LEU A 73 -1.08 5.18 -7.68
CA LEU A 73 -0.45 5.56 -6.41
C LEU A 73 -1.11 4.81 -5.25
N LYS A 74 -0.28 4.15 -4.42
CA LYS A 74 -0.75 3.54 -3.18
C LYS A 74 -0.35 4.40 -1.99
N ILE A 75 -1.30 4.80 -1.17
CA ILE A 75 -1.03 5.49 0.10
C ILE A 75 -1.14 4.44 1.22
N ALA A 76 -0.02 4.19 1.89
CA ALA A 76 0.06 3.22 2.98
C ALA A 76 -0.69 3.74 4.22
N SER A 77 -1.16 2.83 5.09
CA SER A 77 -1.83 3.21 6.35
C SER A 77 -0.99 4.15 7.20
N VAL A 78 0.32 3.90 7.30
CA VAL A 78 1.25 4.74 8.06
C VAL A 78 1.33 6.17 7.52
N SER A 79 1.12 6.36 6.22
CA SER A 79 1.16 7.65 5.55
C SER A 79 -0.21 8.29 5.34
N SER A 80 -1.29 7.61 5.71
CA SER A 80 -2.65 8.11 5.44
C SER A 80 -3.08 9.28 6.35
N ASN A 81 -2.25 9.65 7.32
CA ASN A 81 -2.42 10.85 8.15
C ASN A 81 -1.27 11.86 7.98
N ASP A 82 -0.43 11.66 6.99
CA ASP A 82 0.61 12.60 6.58
C ASP A 82 0.03 13.58 5.56
N TRP A 83 -0.46 14.72 6.05
CA TRP A 83 -1.16 15.71 5.23
C TRP A 83 -0.26 16.36 4.19
N SER A 84 1.04 16.50 4.44
CA SER A 84 2.02 16.97 3.46
C SER A 84 2.10 16.03 2.27
N LEU A 85 2.24 14.73 2.55
CA LEU A 85 2.26 13.69 1.53
C LEU A 85 0.91 13.60 0.78
N LEU A 86 -0.24 13.68 1.50
CA LEU A 86 -1.57 13.63 0.88
C LEU A 86 -1.79 14.81 -0.06
N GLU A 87 -1.40 16.02 0.36
CA GLU A 87 -1.47 17.22 -0.48
C GLU A 87 -0.63 17.04 -1.75
N ARG A 88 0.61 16.56 -1.62
CA ARG A 88 1.47 16.29 -2.77
C ARG A 88 0.90 15.20 -3.69
N CYS A 89 0.31 14.13 -3.12
CA CYS A 89 -0.40 13.10 -3.89
C CYS A 89 -1.59 13.66 -4.67
N SER A 90 -2.27 14.67 -4.13
CA SER A 90 -3.46 15.27 -4.75
C SER A 90 -3.16 16.17 -5.95
N GLN A 91 -1.91 16.55 -6.17
CA GLN A 91 -1.48 17.44 -7.26
C GLN A 91 -1.42 16.74 -8.63
N ASN A 92 -1.50 15.42 -8.68
CA ASN A 92 -1.54 14.66 -9.93
C ASN A 92 -2.87 13.91 -10.10
N LYS A 93 -3.13 13.39 -11.31
CA LYS A 93 -4.33 12.66 -11.65
C LYS A 93 -4.17 11.14 -11.65
N ILE A 94 -3.04 10.62 -11.21
CA ILE A 94 -2.85 9.17 -11.06
C ILE A 94 -3.89 8.63 -10.07
N PRO A 95 -4.66 7.60 -10.39
CA PRO A 95 -5.61 6.99 -9.45
C PRO A 95 -4.94 6.53 -8.16
N LYS A 96 -5.61 6.69 -7.02
CA LYS A 96 -5.06 6.36 -5.71
C LYS A 96 -5.77 5.18 -5.07
N ILE A 97 -5.01 4.36 -4.32
CA ILE A 97 -5.55 3.38 -3.38
C ILE A 97 -5.06 3.76 -1.99
N ILE A 98 -5.98 4.00 -1.06
CA ILE A 98 -5.66 4.54 0.27
C ILE A 98 -5.99 3.50 1.33
N SER A 99 -5.00 3.06 2.09
CA SER A 99 -5.20 2.16 3.25
C SER A 99 -5.61 2.93 4.49
N THR A 100 -6.52 2.35 5.27
CA THR A 100 -7.13 2.99 6.44
C THR A 100 -6.72 2.36 7.78
N GLY A 101 -5.75 1.45 7.78
CA GLY A 101 -5.31 0.75 9.00
C GLY A 101 -4.84 1.70 10.09
N GLY A 102 -5.35 1.51 11.32
CA GLY A 102 -5.04 2.36 12.46
C GLY A 102 -5.65 3.76 12.40
N ARG A 103 -6.59 4.02 11.49
CA ARG A 103 -7.31 5.30 11.38
C ARG A 103 -8.66 5.23 12.06
N THR A 104 -9.05 6.31 12.74
CA THR A 104 -10.41 6.49 13.21
C THR A 104 -11.36 6.80 12.06
N LEU A 105 -12.65 6.59 12.27
CA LEU A 105 -13.65 6.89 11.26
C LEU A 105 -13.66 8.38 10.86
N GLU A 106 -13.45 9.27 11.83
CA GLU A 106 -13.34 10.71 11.60
C GLU A 106 -12.12 11.08 10.74
N GLU A 107 -10.97 10.44 10.95
CA GLU A 107 -9.78 10.63 10.11
C GLU A 107 -10.05 10.15 8.68
N ILE A 108 -10.74 9.02 8.52
CA ILE A 108 -11.11 8.48 7.20
C ILE A 108 -12.07 9.43 6.48
N ASP A 109 -13.07 9.99 7.19
CA ASP A 109 -13.98 11.01 6.64
C ASP A 109 -13.23 12.23 6.10
N LYS A 110 -12.23 12.71 6.85
CA LYS A 110 -11.38 13.83 6.41
C LYS A 110 -10.61 13.49 5.14
N ILE A 111 -10.01 12.30 5.07
CA ILE A 111 -9.28 11.82 3.88
C ILE A 111 -10.21 11.72 2.67
N VAL A 112 -11.36 11.08 2.84
CA VAL A 112 -12.35 10.92 1.77
C VAL A 112 -12.84 12.28 1.27
N SER A 113 -13.21 13.18 2.19
CA SER A 113 -13.65 14.54 1.84
C SER A 113 -12.56 15.32 1.10
N PHE A 114 -11.31 15.21 1.54
CA PHE A 114 -10.18 15.88 0.92
C PHE A 114 -9.98 15.46 -0.54
N PHE A 115 -9.88 14.16 -0.83
CA PHE A 115 -9.68 13.67 -2.19
C PHE A 115 -10.91 13.88 -3.08
N SER A 116 -12.13 13.77 -2.53
CA SER A 116 -13.36 14.03 -3.25
C SER A 116 -13.48 15.50 -3.68
N LYS A 117 -13.19 16.45 -2.78
CA LYS A 117 -13.20 17.91 -3.10
C LYS A 117 -12.17 18.29 -4.16
N LYS A 118 -11.09 17.54 -4.29
CA LYS A 118 -10.06 17.74 -5.31
C LYS A 118 -10.35 16.96 -6.61
N ASN A 119 -11.53 16.36 -6.76
CA ASN A 119 -11.93 15.55 -7.92
C ASN A 119 -10.88 14.48 -8.27
N GLN A 120 -10.36 13.77 -7.26
CA GLN A 120 -9.42 12.68 -7.44
C GLN A 120 -10.15 11.36 -7.65
N GLN A 121 -9.60 10.49 -8.49
CA GLN A 121 -10.02 9.09 -8.57
C GLN A 121 -9.30 8.30 -7.47
N PHE A 122 -10.03 7.68 -6.57
CA PHE A 122 -9.43 6.89 -5.49
C PHE A 122 -10.35 5.77 -5.00
N ALA A 123 -9.74 4.78 -4.38
CA ALA A 123 -10.38 3.73 -3.60
C ALA A 123 -9.86 3.79 -2.16
N ILE A 124 -10.68 3.40 -1.20
CA ILE A 124 -10.24 3.15 0.17
C ILE A 124 -10.23 1.66 0.46
N ILE A 125 -9.20 1.17 1.15
CA ILE A 125 -9.11 -0.23 1.50
C ILE A 125 -8.98 -0.40 3.01
N HIS A 126 -9.89 -1.18 3.58
CA HIS A 126 -9.81 -1.60 4.97
C HIS A 126 -8.56 -2.46 5.17
N CYS A 127 -7.83 -2.23 6.25
CA CYS A 127 -6.71 -3.07 6.63
C CYS A 127 -6.47 -3.02 8.13
N ILE A 128 -5.95 -4.11 8.68
CA ILE A 128 -5.51 -4.19 10.06
C ILE A 128 -3.99 -4.04 10.11
N ALA A 129 -3.50 -3.13 10.94
CA ALA A 129 -2.07 -2.81 11.05
C ALA A 129 -1.33 -3.76 12.02
N ILE A 130 -1.67 -5.05 12.01
CA ILE A 130 -1.04 -6.14 12.77
C ILE A 130 -0.51 -7.16 11.76
N TYR A 131 0.73 -7.63 11.94
CA TYR A 131 1.43 -8.46 10.96
C TYR A 131 2.09 -9.68 11.61
N PRO A 132 1.60 -10.93 11.42
CA PRO A 132 0.34 -11.28 10.75
C PRO A 132 -0.90 -10.82 11.52
N SER A 133 -2.02 -10.64 10.82
CA SER A 133 -3.29 -10.26 11.43
C SER A 133 -4.02 -11.49 11.98
N PRO A 134 -4.33 -11.58 13.29
CA PRO A 134 -5.19 -12.63 13.83
C PRO A 134 -6.61 -12.52 13.25
N ARG A 135 -7.25 -13.67 13.02
CA ARG A 135 -8.57 -13.73 12.36
C ARG A 135 -9.66 -12.96 13.12
N ASP A 136 -9.63 -13.00 14.44
CA ASP A 136 -10.59 -12.32 15.34
C ASP A 136 -10.44 -10.79 15.34
N THR A 137 -9.33 -10.26 14.82
CA THR A 137 -9.08 -8.80 14.74
C THR A 137 -9.50 -8.18 13.40
N LEU A 138 -9.92 -8.94 12.40
CA LEU A 138 -10.05 -8.48 11.02
C LEU A 138 -11.18 -7.48 10.78
N GLN A 139 -12.23 -7.47 11.63
CA GLN A 139 -13.34 -6.51 11.58
C GLN A 139 -13.94 -6.31 10.17
N LEU A 140 -14.18 -7.38 9.44
CA LEU A 140 -14.57 -7.35 8.02
C LEU A 140 -15.93 -6.69 7.75
N ASN A 141 -16.79 -6.54 8.77
CA ASN A 141 -18.04 -5.77 8.73
C ASN A 141 -17.79 -4.30 8.35
N VAL A 142 -16.64 -3.72 8.72
CA VAL A 142 -16.25 -2.35 8.36
C VAL A 142 -16.29 -2.12 6.83
N ILE A 143 -16.07 -3.15 6.02
CA ILE A 143 -16.16 -3.05 4.55
C ILE A 143 -17.57 -2.68 4.10
N SER A 144 -18.60 -3.33 4.68
CA SER A 144 -20.00 -3.01 4.37
C SER A 144 -20.39 -1.62 4.91
N ASP A 145 -19.83 -1.21 6.04
CA ASP A 145 -20.07 0.12 6.61
C ASP A 145 -19.43 1.21 5.74
N PHE A 146 -18.21 1.00 5.25
CA PHE A 146 -17.57 1.92 4.30
C PHE A 146 -18.37 2.03 3.00
N LYS A 147 -18.87 0.91 2.48
CA LYS A 147 -19.69 0.93 1.26
C LYS A 147 -20.96 1.77 1.40
N LYS A 148 -21.61 1.71 2.58
CA LYS A 148 -22.80 2.53 2.87
C LYS A 148 -22.43 4.00 3.09
N ARG A 149 -21.32 4.26 3.79
CA ARG A 149 -20.88 5.60 4.19
C ARG A 149 -20.30 6.41 3.03
N TYR A 150 -19.62 5.75 2.10
CA TYR A 150 -18.92 6.40 0.97
C TYR A 150 -19.46 5.89 -0.37
N PRO A 151 -20.72 6.22 -0.72
CA PRO A 151 -21.31 5.78 -1.98
C PRO A 151 -20.50 6.30 -3.17
N GLY A 152 -20.29 5.44 -4.17
CA GLY A 152 -19.51 5.77 -5.37
C GLY A 152 -18.00 5.58 -5.24
N ILE A 153 -17.45 5.38 -4.02
CA ILE A 153 -16.03 5.10 -3.82
C ILE A 153 -15.82 3.58 -3.80
N PRO A 154 -14.90 3.04 -4.60
CA PRO A 154 -14.54 1.63 -4.53
C PRO A 154 -13.94 1.29 -3.16
N ILE A 155 -14.46 0.22 -2.54
CA ILE A 155 -13.97 -0.28 -1.24
C ILE A 155 -13.14 -1.54 -1.47
N GLY A 156 -12.10 -1.72 -0.66
CA GLY A 156 -11.23 -2.87 -0.74
C GLY A 156 -10.80 -3.45 0.60
N TRP A 157 -10.02 -4.51 0.51
CA TRP A 157 -9.42 -5.24 1.63
C TRP A 157 -7.92 -5.45 1.40
N SER A 158 -7.08 -5.06 2.36
CA SER A 158 -5.64 -5.32 2.37
C SER A 158 -5.32 -6.36 3.42
N THR A 159 -4.82 -7.50 3.00
CA THR A 159 -4.77 -8.73 3.78
C THR A 159 -3.38 -9.00 4.36
N HIS A 160 -3.32 -9.39 5.64
CA HIS A 160 -2.08 -9.77 6.32
C HIS A 160 -2.26 -11.01 7.21
N GLU A 161 -3.37 -11.71 7.08
CA GLU A 161 -3.63 -13.01 7.72
C GLU A 161 -2.84 -14.15 7.06
N ASP A 162 -2.98 -15.35 7.60
CA ASP A 162 -2.40 -16.57 7.00
C ASP A 162 -2.76 -16.63 5.51
N PRO A 163 -1.78 -16.74 4.61
CA PRO A 163 -2.01 -16.78 3.17
C PRO A 163 -2.83 -17.99 2.68
N LEU A 164 -2.92 -19.04 3.47
CA LEU A 164 -3.75 -20.21 3.17
C LEU A 164 -5.20 -20.04 3.63
N ASP A 165 -5.50 -19.03 4.44
CA ASP A 165 -6.85 -18.72 4.89
C ASP A 165 -7.58 -17.84 3.88
N LEU A 166 -8.41 -18.45 3.03
CA LEU A 166 -9.19 -17.74 2.01
C LEU A 166 -10.51 -17.16 2.56
N LEU A 167 -10.93 -17.56 3.75
CA LEU A 167 -12.22 -17.16 4.32
C LEU A 167 -12.33 -15.64 4.51
N PRO A 168 -11.32 -14.92 5.05
CA PRO A 168 -11.38 -13.47 5.18
C PRO A 168 -11.58 -12.75 3.86
N SER A 169 -10.87 -13.14 2.80
CA SER A 169 -11.02 -12.56 1.47
C SER A 169 -12.40 -12.84 0.86
N THR A 170 -12.96 -14.04 1.08
CA THR A 170 -14.31 -14.40 0.66
C THR A 170 -15.37 -13.55 1.36
N ILE A 171 -15.25 -13.37 2.70
CA ILE A 171 -16.15 -12.51 3.48
C ILE A 171 -16.02 -11.05 3.01
N ALA A 172 -14.80 -10.57 2.82
CA ALA A 172 -14.57 -9.21 2.34
C ALA A 172 -15.22 -8.96 0.98
N TYR A 173 -15.11 -9.90 0.04
CA TYR A 173 -15.78 -9.83 -1.26
C TYR A 173 -17.30 -9.80 -1.11
N SER A 174 -17.87 -10.68 -0.31
CA SER A 174 -19.32 -10.73 -0.03
C SER A 174 -19.82 -9.46 0.65
N SER A 175 -18.98 -8.82 1.50
CA SER A 175 -19.27 -7.53 2.14
C SER A 175 -19.15 -6.32 1.19
N GLY A 176 -18.69 -6.54 -0.05
CA GLY A 176 -18.66 -5.51 -1.08
C GLY A 176 -17.27 -4.99 -1.44
N ALA A 177 -16.19 -5.58 -0.95
CA ALA A 177 -14.84 -5.28 -1.43
C ALA A 177 -14.68 -5.61 -2.92
N ARG A 178 -13.98 -4.75 -3.65
CA ARG A 178 -13.68 -4.91 -5.09
C ARG A 178 -12.20 -4.66 -5.40
N VAL A 179 -11.44 -4.19 -4.44
CA VAL A 179 -9.98 -4.00 -4.52
C VAL A 179 -9.34 -4.86 -3.46
N PHE A 180 -8.43 -5.75 -3.85
CA PHE A 180 -7.71 -6.63 -2.93
C PHE A 180 -6.22 -6.39 -3.03
N GLU A 181 -5.56 -6.29 -1.89
CA GLU A 181 -4.11 -6.14 -1.81
C GLU A 181 -3.54 -7.26 -0.93
N LYS A 182 -2.60 -8.01 -1.47
CA LYS A 182 -1.92 -9.09 -0.75
C LYS A 182 -0.42 -9.04 -1.00
N HIS A 183 0.35 -9.38 0.03
CA HIS A 183 1.79 -9.57 -0.13
C HIS A 183 2.07 -10.84 -0.91
N ILE A 184 2.95 -10.74 -1.91
CA ILE A 184 3.44 -11.87 -2.69
C ILE A 184 4.96 -11.89 -2.65
N GLY A 185 5.56 -13.06 -2.60
CA GLY A 185 7.00 -13.19 -2.61
C GLY A 185 7.47 -14.59 -2.95
N ILE A 186 8.77 -14.71 -3.17
CA ILE A 186 9.45 -15.97 -3.44
C ILE A 186 10.37 -16.28 -2.27
N ASN A 187 10.24 -17.47 -1.71
CA ASN A 187 11.14 -17.89 -0.64
C ASN A 187 12.55 -18.12 -1.19
N SER A 188 13.55 -17.53 -0.55
CA SER A 188 14.94 -17.68 -0.95
C SER A 188 15.85 -17.87 0.27
N LYS A 189 17.07 -18.39 0.04
CA LYS A 189 18.08 -18.54 1.11
C LYS A 189 18.41 -17.19 1.79
N LYS A 190 18.42 -16.10 1.02
CA LYS A 190 18.80 -14.76 1.51
C LYS A 190 17.62 -14.01 2.12
N TYR A 191 16.42 -14.17 1.55
CA TYR A 191 15.20 -13.48 1.98
C TYR A 191 14.11 -14.51 2.22
N LYS A 192 13.82 -14.76 3.49
CA LYS A 192 12.73 -15.66 3.86
C LYS A 192 11.39 -14.97 3.62
N LEU A 193 10.42 -15.72 3.14
CA LEU A 193 9.05 -15.27 3.05
C LEU A 193 8.50 -15.05 4.46
N ASN A 194 7.77 -13.96 4.65
CA ASN A 194 7.09 -13.74 5.93
C ASN A 194 5.76 -14.53 5.99
N ASN A 195 5.20 -14.65 7.18
CA ASN A 195 4.04 -15.51 7.47
C ASN A 195 2.72 -15.02 6.86
N TYR A 196 2.67 -13.82 6.29
CA TYR A 196 1.47 -13.23 5.68
C TYR A 196 1.61 -12.99 4.17
N SER A 197 2.69 -13.47 3.56
CA SER A 197 2.88 -13.38 2.09
C SER A 197 2.55 -14.70 1.41
N THR A 198 1.82 -14.63 0.31
CA THR A 198 1.60 -15.76 -0.60
C THR A 198 2.82 -16.01 -1.47
N THR A 199 2.98 -17.25 -1.91
CA THR A 199 3.80 -17.55 -3.10
C THR A 199 3.00 -17.29 -4.38
N PRO A 200 3.65 -17.23 -5.55
CA PRO A 200 2.94 -17.14 -6.82
C PRO A 200 1.93 -18.25 -7.06
N GLU A 201 2.22 -19.46 -6.57
CA GLU A 201 1.34 -20.63 -6.70
C GLU A 201 0.09 -20.56 -5.79
N GLN A 202 0.19 -19.82 -4.68
CA GLN A 202 -0.91 -19.62 -3.74
C GLN A 202 -1.79 -18.41 -4.12
N PHE A 203 -1.30 -17.54 -5.00
CA PHE A 203 -2.01 -16.35 -5.45
C PHE A 203 -2.98 -16.64 -6.58
#